data_db47dde3599319e34a3924bea0611197
#
_entry.id   db47dde3599319e34a3924bea0611197
#
_cell.length_a   1.000
_cell.length_b   1.000
_cell.length_c   1.000
_cell.angle_alpha   90.00
_cell.angle_beta   90.00
_cell.angle_gamma   90.00
#
_symmetry.space_group_name_H-M   'P 1'
#
loop_
_entity.id
_entity.type
_entity.pdbx_description
1 polymer ?
#
loop_
_entity_poly.entity_id
_entity_poly.type
_entity_poly.pdbx_seq_one_letter_code
_entity_poly.pdbx_strand_id
1 'polypeptide(L)'
;SQAAKPGSNDDSCVLEIGNGRARVLLPGDISARVEMRLQREMTRPVSLIVAPHHGSRTSSSRAFVRLAGAPIAWFSAGFGNRYGHPHPDVIGRFQDIGARLHVTAWSGALSWSSRDPDRVGEERLEAPYWRAPVSPVGSVSSW
;
A
#
# COMPACT_ATOMS: atom_id res chain seq x y z
N SER A 1 9.12 5.52 -27.99
CA SER A 1 8.93 5.65 -26.52
C SER A 1 8.42 7.06 -26.24
N GLN A 2 7.16 7.19 -25.86
CA GLN A 2 6.65 8.49 -25.40
C GLN A 2 7.29 8.75 -24.03
N ALA A 3 8.06 9.83 -23.93
CA ALA A 3 8.50 10.36 -22.64
C ALA A 3 7.25 10.72 -21.82
N ALA A 4 7.27 10.42 -20.51
CA ALA A 4 6.21 10.83 -19.61
C ALA A 4 6.07 12.38 -19.67
N LYS A 5 4.85 12.89 -19.61
CA LYS A 5 4.64 14.33 -19.46
C LYS A 5 5.29 14.75 -18.15
N PRO A 6 6.14 15.81 -18.13
CA PRO A 6 6.70 16.32 -16.89
C PRO A 6 5.60 16.62 -15.85
N GLY A 7 5.76 16.15 -14.62
CA GLY A 7 4.78 16.32 -13.53
C GLY A 7 3.66 15.28 -13.54
N SER A 8 3.83 14.15 -14.20
CA SER A 8 2.90 13.01 -14.08
C SER A 8 3.21 12.19 -12.82
N ASN A 9 2.22 11.47 -12.30
CA ASN A 9 2.42 10.53 -11.18
C ASN A 9 3.50 9.47 -11.49
N ASP A 10 3.73 9.18 -12.77
CA ASP A 10 4.77 8.27 -13.24
C ASP A 10 6.20 8.79 -13.03
N ASP A 11 6.36 10.07 -12.66
CA ASP A 11 7.64 10.68 -12.30
C ASP A 11 7.94 10.54 -10.79
N SER A 12 7.09 9.83 -10.05
CA SER A 12 7.31 9.57 -8.61
C SER A 12 8.62 8.83 -8.38
N CYS A 13 9.36 9.25 -7.33
CA CYS A 13 10.49 8.50 -6.83
C CYS A 13 10.03 7.18 -6.24
N VAL A 14 10.64 6.09 -6.68
CA VAL A 14 10.47 4.77 -6.07
C VAL A 14 11.66 4.52 -5.15
N LEU A 15 11.38 4.23 -3.89
CA LEU A 15 12.41 3.98 -2.90
C LEU A 15 12.25 2.57 -2.32
N GLU A 16 13.34 1.81 -2.35
CA GLU A 16 13.46 0.56 -1.62
C GLU A 16 14.50 0.72 -0.51
N ILE A 17 14.09 0.44 0.73
CA ILE A 17 14.94 0.53 1.92
C ILE A 17 15.11 -0.87 2.49
N GLY A 18 16.34 -1.29 2.72
CA GLY A 18 16.61 -2.61 3.28
C GLY A 18 17.86 -2.65 4.16
N ASN A 19 17.92 -3.59 5.09
CA ASN A 19 19.05 -3.80 6.01
C ASN A 19 19.55 -5.27 6.03
N GLY A 20 19.27 -6.04 5.00
CA GLY A 20 19.60 -7.45 4.90
C GLY A 20 18.61 -8.40 5.59
N ARG A 21 17.81 -7.93 6.55
CA ARG A 21 16.76 -8.70 7.24
C ARG A 21 15.36 -8.41 6.70
N ALA A 22 15.11 -7.15 6.45
CA ALA A 22 13.80 -6.68 6.01
C ALA A 22 13.94 -5.60 4.93
N ARG A 23 12.94 -5.47 4.08
CA ARG A 23 12.90 -4.53 2.95
C ARG A 23 11.54 -3.87 2.90
N VAL A 24 11.53 -2.57 2.70
CA VAL A 24 10.31 -1.76 2.52
C VAL A 24 10.32 -1.15 1.12
N LEU A 25 9.19 -1.22 0.43
CA LEU A 25 9.00 -0.58 -0.87
C LEU A 25 8.03 0.59 -0.74
N LEU A 26 8.51 1.77 -1.13
CA LEU A 26 7.77 3.03 -1.20
C LEU A 26 7.69 3.46 -2.67
N PRO A 27 6.67 3.05 -3.41
CA PRO A 27 6.63 3.26 -4.85
C PRO A 27 6.08 4.64 -5.28
N GLY A 28 5.59 5.44 -4.35
CA GLY A 28 4.91 6.69 -4.69
C GLY A 28 3.63 6.44 -5.49
N ASP A 29 3.28 7.37 -6.38
CA ASP A 29 2.03 7.36 -7.14
C ASP A 29 2.17 6.73 -8.54
N ILE A 30 3.14 5.84 -8.74
CA ILE A 30 3.38 5.19 -10.03
C ILE A 30 2.15 4.44 -10.54
N SER A 31 1.99 4.44 -11.87
CA SER A 31 0.98 3.63 -12.55
C SER A 31 1.46 2.20 -12.81
N ALA A 32 0.53 1.31 -13.20
CA ALA A 32 0.83 -0.05 -13.63
C ALA A 32 1.86 -0.12 -14.77
N ARG A 33 1.99 0.93 -15.58
CA ARG A 33 3.01 1.02 -16.64
C ARG A 33 4.43 1.11 -16.06
N VAL A 34 4.62 1.87 -15.00
CA VAL A 34 5.92 1.98 -14.32
C VAL A 34 6.20 0.71 -13.54
N GLU A 35 5.19 0.12 -12.90
CA GLU A 35 5.30 -1.17 -12.22
C GLU A 35 5.88 -2.26 -13.12
N MET A 36 5.46 -2.33 -14.41
CA MET A 36 6.03 -3.28 -15.37
C MET A 36 7.53 -3.12 -15.61
N ARG A 37 8.07 -1.90 -15.45
CA ARG A 37 9.51 -1.66 -15.54
C ARG A 37 10.20 -2.11 -14.27
N LEU A 38 9.66 -1.73 -13.10
CA LEU A 38 10.19 -2.12 -11.79
C LEU A 38 10.24 -3.63 -11.61
N GLN A 39 9.28 -4.38 -12.15
CA GLN A 39 9.26 -5.85 -12.07
C GLN A 39 10.52 -6.51 -12.61
N ARG A 40 11.22 -5.86 -13.55
CA ARG A 40 12.47 -6.37 -14.12
C ARG A 40 13.67 -6.18 -13.18
N GLU A 41 13.56 -5.25 -12.26
CA GLU A 41 14.61 -4.88 -11.32
C GLU A 41 14.41 -5.51 -9.94
N MET A 42 13.16 -5.84 -9.60
CA MET A 42 12.82 -6.50 -8.34
C MET A 42 13.28 -7.96 -8.35
N THR A 43 14.22 -8.28 -7.47
CA THR A 43 14.83 -9.63 -7.41
C THR A 43 14.31 -10.48 -6.26
N ARG A 44 13.65 -9.89 -5.28
CA ARG A 44 13.17 -10.58 -4.07
C ARG A 44 11.93 -9.91 -3.51
N PRO A 45 11.07 -10.66 -2.79
CA PRO A 45 9.94 -10.11 -2.06
C PRO A 45 10.36 -9.04 -1.06
N VAL A 46 9.44 -8.14 -0.72
CA VAL A 46 9.63 -7.13 0.32
C VAL A 46 8.84 -7.49 1.58
N SER A 47 9.25 -6.97 2.74
CA SER A 47 8.57 -7.22 4.03
C SER A 47 7.33 -6.36 4.19
N LEU A 48 7.37 -5.17 3.62
CA LEU A 48 6.28 -4.20 3.66
C LEU A 48 6.25 -3.40 2.36
N ILE A 49 5.05 -3.13 1.86
CA ILE A 49 4.82 -2.22 0.75
C ILE A 49 3.82 -1.14 1.16
N VAL A 50 4.11 0.11 0.81
CA VAL A 50 3.06 1.14 0.75
C VAL A 50 2.40 1.02 -0.61
N ALA A 51 1.08 0.83 -0.64
CA ALA A 51 0.36 0.62 -1.89
C ALA A 51 0.52 1.83 -2.83
N PRO A 52 0.95 1.62 -4.09
CA PRO A 52 1.10 2.70 -5.05
C PRO A 52 -0.17 3.52 -5.20
N HIS A 53 -0.01 4.83 -5.33
CA HIS A 53 -1.08 5.76 -5.62
C HIS A 53 -2.29 5.60 -4.68
N HIS A 54 -2.00 5.45 -3.38
CA HIS A 54 -2.99 5.30 -2.30
C HIS A 54 -3.96 4.10 -2.48
N GLY A 55 -3.60 3.14 -3.31
CA GLY A 55 -4.48 2.03 -3.68
C GLY A 55 -5.46 2.37 -4.82
N SER A 56 -5.06 3.27 -5.73
CA SER A 56 -5.80 3.54 -6.97
C SER A 56 -5.90 2.31 -7.86
N ARG A 57 -7.02 2.16 -8.56
CA ARG A 57 -7.22 1.09 -9.55
C ARG A 57 -6.24 1.13 -10.73
N THR A 58 -5.62 2.29 -11.00
CA THR A 58 -4.63 2.48 -12.07
C THR A 58 -3.24 1.94 -11.73
N SER A 59 -3.05 1.45 -10.50
CA SER A 59 -1.81 0.91 -9.98
C SER A 59 -2.03 -0.43 -9.27
N SER A 60 -0.99 -0.96 -8.62
CA SER A 60 -1.03 -2.23 -7.89
C SER A 60 -1.51 -3.39 -8.77
N SER A 61 -0.92 -3.53 -9.97
CA SER A 61 -1.25 -4.63 -10.87
C SER A 61 -1.05 -5.99 -10.19
N ARG A 62 -1.86 -7.01 -10.55
CA ARG A 62 -1.75 -8.36 -9.96
C ARG A 62 -0.34 -8.94 -10.07
N ALA A 63 0.34 -8.70 -11.19
CA ALA A 63 1.70 -9.17 -11.40
C ALA A 63 2.69 -8.48 -10.44
N PHE A 64 2.57 -7.16 -10.29
CA PHE A 64 3.41 -6.39 -9.38
C PHE A 64 3.18 -6.78 -7.91
N VAL A 65 1.93 -6.88 -7.48
CA VAL A 65 1.57 -7.29 -6.11
C VAL A 65 2.10 -8.68 -5.77
N ARG A 66 1.96 -9.65 -6.69
CA ARG A 66 2.51 -11.01 -6.52
C ARG A 66 4.02 -11.03 -6.45
N LEU A 67 4.69 -10.25 -7.28
CA LEU A 67 6.16 -10.18 -7.30
C LEU A 67 6.69 -9.50 -6.04
N ALA A 68 6.05 -8.42 -5.59
CA ALA A 68 6.37 -7.76 -4.33
C ALA A 68 6.23 -8.72 -3.14
N GLY A 69 5.23 -9.62 -3.19
CA GLY A 69 5.05 -10.70 -2.21
C GLY A 69 5.02 -10.22 -0.76
N ALA A 70 4.63 -8.96 -0.54
CA ALA A 70 4.69 -8.32 0.76
C ALA A 70 3.65 -8.92 1.72
N PRO A 71 4.05 -9.44 2.89
CA PRO A 71 3.11 -9.90 3.91
C PRO A 71 2.35 -8.75 4.59
N ILE A 72 2.80 -7.51 4.41
CA ILE A 72 2.18 -6.31 4.97
C ILE A 72 2.02 -5.28 3.86
N ALA A 73 0.80 -4.76 3.69
CA ALA A 73 0.50 -3.67 2.76
C ALA A 73 -0.17 -2.51 3.50
N TRP A 74 0.39 -1.31 3.33
CA TRP A 74 -0.15 -0.07 3.87
C TRP A 74 -0.81 0.75 2.79
N PHE A 75 -1.97 1.31 3.12
CA PHE A 75 -2.70 2.24 2.28
C PHE A 75 -2.75 3.60 2.96
N SER A 76 -2.03 4.57 2.42
CA SER A 76 -2.08 5.96 2.86
C SER A 76 -3.29 6.65 2.25
N ALA A 77 -4.45 6.51 2.88
CA ALA A 77 -5.72 7.07 2.38
C ALA A 77 -6.46 7.80 3.48
N GLY A 78 -7.03 8.96 3.17
CA GLY A 78 -7.86 9.71 4.11
C GLY A 78 -9.27 9.11 4.23
N PHE A 79 -9.87 9.27 5.41
CA PHE A 79 -11.26 8.86 5.61
C PHE A 79 -12.19 9.65 4.68
N GLY A 80 -13.12 8.95 4.01
CA GLY A 80 -14.10 9.56 3.13
C GLY A 80 -13.48 10.32 1.93
N ASN A 81 -12.27 9.94 1.49
CA ASN A 81 -11.63 10.63 0.38
C ASN A 81 -12.48 10.52 -0.90
N ARG A 82 -12.54 11.64 -1.63
CA ARG A 82 -13.37 11.77 -2.85
C ARG A 82 -12.99 10.82 -3.98
N TYR A 83 -11.84 10.17 -3.91
CA TYR A 83 -11.35 9.26 -4.95
C TYR A 83 -11.77 7.81 -4.71
N GLY A 84 -12.35 7.51 -3.54
CA GLY A 84 -12.73 6.15 -3.16
C GLY A 84 -11.52 5.22 -2.99
N HIS A 85 -10.38 5.77 -2.53
CA HIS A 85 -9.19 4.99 -2.24
C HIS A 85 -9.16 4.48 -0.79
N PRO A 86 -8.60 3.29 -0.57
CA PRO A 86 -8.17 2.30 -1.54
C PRO A 86 -9.34 1.65 -2.29
N HIS A 87 -9.16 1.41 -3.60
CA HIS A 87 -10.19 0.78 -4.43
C HIS A 87 -10.38 -0.70 -4.05
N PRO A 88 -11.62 -1.22 -3.97
CA PRO A 88 -11.88 -2.61 -3.57
C PRO A 88 -11.11 -3.67 -4.39
N ASP A 89 -10.98 -3.47 -5.71
CA ASP A 89 -10.19 -4.37 -6.56
C ASP A 89 -8.72 -4.45 -6.13
N VAL A 90 -8.16 -3.32 -5.66
CA VAL A 90 -6.76 -3.27 -5.21
C VAL A 90 -6.62 -3.97 -3.86
N ILE A 91 -7.54 -3.73 -2.95
CA ILE A 91 -7.64 -4.46 -1.68
C ILE A 91 -7.65 -5.97 -1.96
N GLY A 92 -8.53 -6.43 -2.85
CA GLY A 92 -8.62 -7.85 -3.23
C GLY A 92 -7.31 -8.43 -3.76
N ARG A 93 -6.54 -7.66 -4.56
CA ARG A 93 -5.25 -8.13 -5.09
C ARG A 93 -4.22 -8.41 -3.99
N PHE A 94 -4.18 -7.60 -2.94
CA PHE A 94 -3.30 -7.82 -1.79
C PHE A 94 -3.83 -8.94 -0.87
N GLN A 95 -5.15 -9.06 -0.72
CA GLN A 95 -5.76 -10.19 -0.01
C GLN A 95 -5.48 -11.52 -0.70
N ASP A 96 -5.50 -11.57 -2.03
CA ASP A 96 -5.22 -12.76 -2.84
C ASP A 96 -3.81 -13.35 -2.56
N ILE A 97 -2.86 -12.54 -2.10
CA ILE A 97 -1.52 -12.98 -1.71
C ILE A 97 -1.35 -13.19 -0.19
N GLY A 98 -2.43 -13.05 0.58
CA GLY A 98 -2.42 -13.21 2.03
C GLY A 98 -1.80 -12.04 2.80
N ALA A 99 -1.68 -10.86 2.21
CA ALA A 99 -1.11 -9.69 2.88
C ALA A 99 -2.04 -9.18 3.99
N ARG A 100 -1.47 -8.76 5.11
CA ARG A 100 -2.17 -8.00 6.15
C ARG A 100 -2.27 -6.55 5.71
N LEU A 101 -3.49 -6.01 5.73
CA LEU A 101 -3.79 -4.69 5.20
C LEU A 101 -4.00 -3.69 6.34
N HIS A 102 -3.33 -2.55 6.24
CA HIS A 102 -3.48 -1.43 7.17
C HIS A 102 -3.79 -0.17 6.37
N VAL A 103 -4.85 0.52 6.74
CA VAL A 103 -5.32 1.73 6.06
C VAL A 103 -5.33 2.88 7.05
N THR A 104 -4.60 3.95 6.76
CA THR A 104 -4.46 5.10 7.67
C THR A 104 -5.79 5.77 8.03
N ALA A 105 -6.79 5.67 7.15
CA ALA A 105 -8.14 6.16 7.43
C ALA A 105 -8.78 5.49 8.66
N TRP A 106 -8.42 4.25 8.95
CA TRP A 106 -9.00 3.44 10.02
C TRP A 106 -8.05 3.24 11.19
N SER A 107 -6.78 2.99 10.90
CA SER A 107 -5.76 2.67 11.89
C SER A 107 -5.05 3.89 12.48
N GLY A 108 -5.22 5.07 11.90
CA GLY A 108 -4.47 6.26 12.28
C GLY A 108 -3.02 6.21 11.76
N ALA A 109 -2.07 6.68 12.57
CA ALA A 109 -0.66 6.59 12.22
C ALA A 109 -0.18 5.14 12.31
N LEU A 110 0.64 4.75 11.33
CA LEU A 110 1.21 3.41 11.25
C LEU A 110 2.71 3.49 11.52
N SER A 111 3.21 2.59 12.35
CA SER A 111 4.62 2.44 12.60
C SER A 111 5.09 1.01 12.37
N TRP A 112 6.33 0.85 11.89
CA TRP A 112 6.92 -0.45 11.62
C TRP A 112 8.43 -0.42 11.85
N SER A 113 8.97 -1.55 12.29
CA SER A 113 10.39 -1.69 12.54
C SER A 113 10.95 -2.96 11.92
N SER A 114 12.09 -2.84 11.25
CA SER A 114 12.83 -4.00 10.73
C SER A 114 13.36 -4.94 11.81
N ARG A 115 13.33 -4.54 13.09
CA ARG A 115 13.70 -5.40 14.23
C ARG A 115 12.61 -6.40 14.59
N ASP A 116 11.35 -6.01 14.32
CA ASP A 116 10.15 -6.83 14.51
C ASP A 116 9.26 -6.70 13.27
N PRO A 117 9.64 -7.36 12.15
CA PRO A 117 9.01 -7.15 10.86
C PRO A 117 7.56 -7.66 10.76
N ASP A 118 7.14 -8.48 11.71
CA ASP A 118 5.78 -9.00 11.75
C ASP A 118 4.80 -8.09 12.49
N ARG A 119 5.31 -7.09 13.23
CA ARG A 119 4.50 -6.18 14.02
C ARG A 119 4.31 -4.85 13.31
N VAL A 120 3.06 -4.41 13.25
CA VAL A 120 2.65 -3.04 12.87
C VAL A 120 2.06 -2.38 14.09
N GLY A 121 2.58 -1.21 14.44
CA GLY A 121 1.96 -0.33 15.43
C GLY A 121 0.89 0.52 14.75
N GLU A 122 -0.29 0.60 15.36
CA GLU A 122 -1.39 1.45 14.93
C GLU A 122 -1.65 2.46 16.05
N GLU A 123 -1.44 3.74 15.75
CA GLU A 123 -1.66 4.83 16.69
C GLU A 123 -2.95 5.56 16.35
N ARG A 124 -4.05 4.97 16.76
CA ARG A 124 -5.32 5.62 16.69
C ARG A 124 -5.49 6.50 17.92
N LEU A 125 -5.47 7.81 17.75
CA LEU A 125 -5.95 8.73 18.77
C LEU A 125 -7.43 8.41 19.03
N GLU A 126 -7.83 8.35 20.29
CA GLU A 126 -9.25 8.23 20.66
C GLU A 126 -10.04 9.24 19.83
N ALA A 127 -10.92 8.72 18.97
CA ALA A 127 -11.53 9.55 17.94
C ALA A 127 -12.46 10.57 18.61
N PRO A 128 -12.35 11.87 18.28
CA PRO A 128 -13.37 12.83 18.62
C PRO A 128 -14.74 12.34 18.11
N TYR A 129 -15.83 12.72 18.80
CA TYR A 129 -17.19 12.25 18.50
C TYR A 129 -17.67 12.44 17.06
N TRP A 130 -17.02 13.29 16.28
CA TRP A 130 -17.30 13.49 14.83
C TRP A 130 -16.60 12.51 13.89
N ARG A 131 -15.83 11.56 14.42
CA ARG A 131 -15.25 10.48 13.60
C ARG A 131 -16.14 9.25 13.69
N ALA A 132 -16.52 8.72 12.53
CA ALA A 132 -17.30 7.49 12.47
C ALA A 132 -16.62 6.36 13.27
N PRO A 133 -17.40 5.51 13.97
CA PRO A 133 -16.87 4.31 14.59
C PRO A 133 -16.23 3.43 13.51
N VAL A 134 -15.04 2.92 13.78
CA VAL A 134 -14.31 2.08 12.85
C VAL A 134 -14.62 0.63 13.12
N SER A 135 -15.14 -0.05 12.12
CA SER A 135 -15.18 -1.50 12.14
C SER A 135 -13.77 -2.05 11.94
N PRO A 136 -13.28 -2.96 12.79
CA PRO A 136 -12.00 -3.61 12.55
C PRO A 136 -12.06 -4.38 11.23
N VAL A 137 -10.99 -4.32 10.45
CA VAL A 137 -10.80 -5.11 9.23
C VAL A 137 -10.66 -6.58 9.63
N GLY A 138 -11.75 -7.22 9.92
CA GLY A 138 -11.84 -8.61 10.36
C GLY A 138 -13.23 -9.19 10.17
N SER A 139 -14.21 -8.33 9.94
CA SER A 139 -15.56 -8.72 9.56
C SER A 139 -15.92 -8.11 8.21
N VAL A 140 -15.45 -8.72 7.14
CA VAL A 140 -16.04 -8.49 5.82
C VAL A 140 -17.38 -9.21 5.82
N SER A 141 -18.37 -8.59 6.42
CA SER A 141 -19.75 -8.93 6.15
C SER A 141 -20.21 -8.00 5.03
N SER A 142 -20.36 -8.59 3.87
CA SER A 142 -21.21 -8.21 2.72
C SER A 142 -21.37 -6.70 2.46
N TRP A 143 -20.72 -6.24 1.43
CA TRP A 143 -21.15 -5.12 0.61
C TRP A 143 -21.90 -5.64 -0.61
#